data_c1d48c4cf7a52d0fc3681089e99f2fed
#
_entry.id   c1d48c4cf7a52d0fc3681089e99f2fed
#
_cell.length_a   1.000
_cell.length_b   1.000
_cell.length_c   1.000
_cell.angle_alpha   90.00
_cell.angle_beta   90.00
_cell.angle_gamma   90.00
#
_symmetry.space_group_name_H-M   'P 1'
#
loop_
_entity.id
_entity.type
_entity.pdbx_description
1 polymer ?
#
loop_
_entity_poly.entity_id
_entity_poly.type
_entity_poly.pdbx_seq_one_letter_code
_entity_poly.pdbx_strand_id
1 'polypeptide(L)'
;YKGLHGVELYNHGCFLEGYDEYNGDVYDALLRSGQRLIALATDDNHRDISHPQHDMFGGFTMIAAKELSYRGLIGALGKGDCYASTGPLIRELSCEMLAEDHGRVYLAVEGAVDYIRMTADIRAASLRYNANGEKITEATFDFDPHYVKYLRFEVGDGIRRAYTRAYFTPSLS
;
A
#
# COMPACT_ATOMS: atom_id res chain seq x y z
N TYR A 1 4.27 7.05 19.80
CA TYR A 1 3.13 7.88 19.37
C TYR A 1 1.84 7.14 19.71
N LYS A 2 1.03 7.69 20.64
CA LYS A 2 -0.29 7.15 20.96
C LYS A 2 -1.35 7.90 20.16
N GLY A 3 -2.34 7.17 19.62
CA GLY A 3 -3.48 7.75 18.90
C GLY A 3 -3.22 8.07 17.42
N LEU A 4 -2.08 7.65 16.85
CA LEU A 4 -1.90 7.67 15.40
C LEU A 4 -2.81 6.62 14.75
N HIS A 5 -3.47 7.01 13.66
CA HIS A 5 -4.33 6.14 12.87
C HIS A 5 -3.68 5.74 11.54
N GLY A 6 -2.86 6.61 10.99
CA GLY A 6 -2.16 6.39 9.74
C GLY A 6 -0.87 7.19 9.62
N VAL A 7 -0.13 6.92 8.56
CA VAL A 7 1.09 7.62 8.17
C VAL A 7 0.91 8.10 6.73
N GLU A 8 1.23 9.36 6.49
CA GLU A 8 1.45 9.84 5.13
C GLU A 8 2.74 9.19 4.61
N LEU A 9 2.53 8.16 3.80
CA LEU A 9 3.61 7.35 3.24
C LEU A 9 4.25 8.03 2.03
N TYR A 10 3.45 8.79 1.27
CA TYR A 10 3.88 9.56 0.11
C TYR A 10 3.22 10.93 0.10
N ASN A 11 4.03 11.97 -0.18
CA ASN A 11 3.61 13.36 -0.32
C ASN A 11 4.08 13.90 -1.67
N HIS A 12 3.13 14.29 -2.54
CA HIS A 12 3.44 14.75 -3.89
C HIS A 12 4.04 16.16 -3.91
N GLY A 13 3.64 17.02 -2.98
CA GLY A 13 4.25 18.35 -2.83
C GLY A 13 5.74 18.26 -2.51
N CYS A 14 6.12 17.36 -1.59
CA CYS A 14 7.52 17.07 -1.29
C CYS A 14 8.29 16.59 -2.52
N PHE A 15 7.70 15.67 -3.32
CA PHE A 15 8.30 15.20 -4.57
C PHE A 15 8.59 16.36 -5.54
N LEU A 16 7.63 17.26 -5.75
CA LEU A 16 7.77 18.41 -6.66
C LEU A 16 8.82 19.43 -6.18
N GLU A 17 8.99 19.56 -4.88
CA GLU A 17 9.93 20.48 -4.26
C GLU A 17 11.33 19.87 -4.03
N GLY A 18 11.51 18.58 -4.35
CA GLY A 18 12.78 17.87 -4.23
C GLY A 18 13.14 17.48 -2.79
N TYR A 19 12.14 17.35 -1.92
CA TYR A 19 12.26 16.78 -0.57
C TYR A 19 12.01 15.27 -0.59
N ASP A 20 12.24 14.61 0.56
CA ASP A 20 11.90 13.20 0.74
C ASP A 20 10.37 13.03 0.71
N GLU A 21 9.88 12.44 -0.35
CA GLU A 21 8.46 12.22 -0.59
C GLU A 21 7.93 10.91 0.00
N TYR A 22 8.82 9.99 0.40
CA TYR A 22 8.46 8.62 0.79
C TYR A 22 8.96 8.25 2.18
N ASN A 23 8.04 7.96 3.09
CA ASN A 23 8.30 7.64 4.50
C ASN A 23 8.26 6.12 4.81
N GLY A 24 8.70 5.28 3.88
CA GLY A 24 8.59 3.82 4.00
C GLY A 24 9.36 3.23 5.18
N ASP A 25 10.55 3.71 5.46
CA ASP A 25 11.39 3.23 6.57
C ASP A 25 10.76 3.55 7.92
N VAL A 26 10.20 4.75 8.07
CA VAL A 26 9.48 5.17 9.29
C VAL A 26 8.22 4.33 9.46
N TYR A 27 7.46 4.12 8.39
CA TYR A 27 6.27 3.29 8.40
C TYR A 27 6.58 1.85 8.84
N ASP A 28 7.60 1.21 8.23
CA ASP A 28 8.02 -0.13 8.59
C ASP A 28 8.53 -0.23 10.04
N ALA A 29 9.24 0.77 10.54
CA ALA A 29 9.67 0.83 11.93
C ALA A 29 8.48 0.87 12.90
N LEU A 30 7.46 1.67 12.59
CA LEU A 30 6.23 1.76 13.37
C LEU A 30 5.43 0.46 13.34
N LEU A 31 5.30 -0.19 12.19
CA LEU A 31 4.64 -1.50 12.06
C LEU A 31 5.36 -2.58 12.89
N ARG A 32 6.71 -2.63 12.82
CA ARG A 32 7.52 -3.57 13.62
C ARG A 32 7.39 -3.32 15.12
N SER A 33 7.12 -2.08 15.54
CA SER A 33 6.82 -1.76 16.94
C SER A 33 5.41 -2.20 17.40
N GLY A 34 4.63 -2.83 16.51
CA GLY A 34 3.29 -3.34 16.78
C GLY A 34 2.16 -2.35 16.52
N GLN A 35 2.45 -1.17 15.97
CA GLN A 35 1.40 -0.20 15.63
C GLN A 35 0.65 -0.66 14.37
N ARG A 36 -0.69 -0.52 14.40
CA ARG A 36 -1.57 -0.86 13.28
C ARG A 36 -2.01 0.43 12.59
N LEU A 37 -1.26 0.85 11.58
CA LEU A 37 -1.43 2.11 10.88
C LEU A 37 -1.83 1.89 9.43
N ILE A 38 -2.68 2.77 8.89
CA ILE A 38 -2.96 2.82 7.46
C ILE A 38 -1.87 3.61 6.74
N ALA A 39 -1.66 3.28 5.45
CA ALA A 39 -0.78 4.01 4.54
C ALA A 39 -1.62 5.00 3.73
N LEU A 40 -1.23 6.26 3.73
CA LEU A 40 -1.88 7.33 2.99
C LEU A 40 -0.91 7.91 1.95
N ALA A 41 -1.44 8.33 0.81
CA ALA A 41 -0.75 9.19 -0.13
C ALA A 41 -1.60 10.45 -0.32
N THR A 42 -0.94 11.58 -0.41
CA THR A 42 -1.58 12.89 -0.56
C THR A 42 -0.85 13.75 -1.57
N ASP A 43 -1.56 14.74 -2.09
CA ASP A 43 -0.97 15.78 -2.92
C ASP A 43 -0.27 16.85 -2.08
N ASP A 44 -0.74 17.09 -0.85
CA ASP A 44 -0.35 18.26 -0.04
C ASP A 44 -0.55 19.56 -0.81
N ASN A 45 -1.73 19.69 -1.41
CA ASN A 45 -2.05 20.67 -2.44
C ASN A 45 -2.02 22.11 -1.93
N HIS A 46 -1.18 22.94 -2.55
CA HIS A 46 -1.03 24.37 -2.28
C HIS A 46 -1.27 25.25 -3.50
N ARG A 47 -1.39 24.65 -4.70
CA ARG A 47 -1.50 25.35 -5.98
C ARG A 47 -2.74 24.87 -6.71
N ASP A 48 -3.45 25.78 -7.36
CA ASP A 48 -4.59 25.40 -8.19
C ASP A 48 -4.15 24.79 -9.54
N ILE A 49 -5.09 24.16 -10.24
CA ILE A 49 -4.83 23.44 -11.50
C ILE A 49 -4.35 24.36 -12.64
N SER A 50 -4.58 25.66 -12.56
CA SER A 50 -4.13 26.64 -13.55
C SER A 50 -2.64 26.97 -13.42
N HIS A 51 -2.03 26.64 -12.26
CA HIS A 51 -0.61 26.85 -12.06
C HIS A 51 0.22 25.88 -12.91
N PRO A 52 1.27 26.34 -13.65
CA PRO A 52 2.08 25.45 -14.52
C PRO A 52 2.75 24.29 -13.78
N GLN A 53 2.96 24.45 -12.49
CA GLN A 53 3.53 23.43 -11.58
C GLN A 53 2.49 23.12 -10.50
N HIS A 54 1.24 22.80 -10.91
CA HIS A 54 0.23 22.36 -9.95
C HIS A 54 0.67 21.05 -9.27
N ASP A 55 0.28 20.91 -8.02
CA ASP A 55 0.60 19.80 -7.15
C ASP A 55 -0.59 18.84 -6.96
N MET A 56 -1.49 18.77 -7.96
CA MET A 56 -2.71 17.97 -7.92
C MET A 56 -2.52 16.64 -8.66
N PHE A 57 -3.19 15.58 -8.15
CA PHE A 57 -3.31 14.27 -8.76
C PHE A 57 -2.01 13.45 -8.86
N GLY A 58 -1.01 13.78 -8.06
CA GLY A 58 0.24 13.03 -8.00
C GLY A 58 0.28 11.98 -6.89
N GLY A 59 -0.46 12.20 -5.80
CA GLY A 59 -0.62 11.28 -4.69
C GLY A 59 -2.07 11.18 -4.23
N PHE A 60 -2.61 9.98 -4.10
CA PHE A 60 -3.99 9.80 -3.67
C PHE A 60 -4.18 8.52 -2.85
N THR A 61 -5.19 8.54 -1.98
CA THR A 61 -5.60 7.39 -1.19
C THR A 61 -6.87 6.80 -1.77
N MET A 62 -6.79 5.56 -2.25
CA MET A 62 -7.95 4.79 -2.71
C MET A 62 -8.68 4.20 -1.52
N ILE A 63 -10.00 4.36 -1.48
CA ILE A 63 -10.84 3.93 -0.36
C ILE A 63 -11.91 2.95 -0.85
N ALA A 64 -11.93 1.74 -0.30
CA ALA A 64 -12.94 0.72 -0.60
C ALA A 64 -14.19 0.97 0.25
N ALA A 65 -15.00 1.96 -0.12
CA ALA A 65 -16.27 2.28 0.52
C ALA A 65 -17.45 1.64 -0.23
N LYS A 66 -18.46 1.17 0.53
CA LYS A 66 -19.69 0.60 -0.05
C LYS A 66 -20.58 1.65 -0.71
N GLU A 67 -20.46 2.91 -0.28
CA GLU A 67 -21.23 4.03 -0.79
C GLU A 67 -20.37 5.31 -0.78
N LEU A 68 -20.63 6.20 -1.72
CA LEU A 68 -19.97 7.52 -1.78
C LEU A 68 -20.70 8.48 -0.83
N SER A 69 -20.46 8.32 0.46
CA SER A 69 -20.95 9.21 1.51
C SER A 69 -19.83 9.53 2.50
N TYR A 70 -19.92 10.67 3.19
CA TYR A 70 -18.95 11.04 4.22
C TYR A 70 -18.80 9.92 5.27
N ARG A 71 -19.90 9.37 5.74
CA ARG A 71 -19.91 8.31 6.74
C ARG A 71 -19.34 7.00 6.20
N GLY A 72 -19.62 6.66 4.94
CA GLY A 72 -19.06 5.50 4.23
C GLY A 72 -17.54 5.62 4.09
N LEU A 73 -17.04 6.77 3.64
CA LEU A 73 -15.60 7.02 3.44
C LEU A 73 -14.84 7.00 4.77
N ILE A 74 -15.31 7.72 5.78
CA ILE A 74 -14.63 7.75 7.09
C ILE A 74 -14.70 6.38 7.78
N GLY A 75 -15.82 5.66 7.62
CA GLY A 75 -15.95 4.30 8.13
C GLY A 75 -14.97 3.30 7.48
N ALA A 76 -14.75 3.42 6.18
CA ALA A 76 -13.77 2.60 5.45
C ALA A 76 -12.33 2.96 5.85
N LEU A 77 -11.98 4.25 5.90
CA LEU A 77 -10.68 4.71 6.40
C LEU A 77 -10.40 4.21 7.82
N GLY A 78 -11.38 4.31 8.72
CA GLY A 78 -11.26 3.85 10.10
C GLY A 78 -11.00 2.34 10.23
N LYS A 79 -11.42 1.54 9.25
CA LYS A 79 -11.13 0.10 9.17
C LYS A 79 -9.81 -0.21 8.46
N GLY A 80 -9.22 0.79 7.79
CA GLY A 80 -8.05 0.60 6.93
C GLY A 80 -8.40 -0.04 5.58
N ASP A 81 -9.64 0.07 5.12
CA ASP A 81 -10.08 -0.40 3.80
C ASP A 81 -9.64 0.61 2.73
N CYS A 82 -8.34 0.84 2.65
CA CYS A 82 -7.71 1.80 1.76
C CYS A 82 -6.27 1.42 1.42
N TYR A 83 -5.74 2.04 0.38
CA TYR A 83 -4.34 1.98 0.02
C TYR A 83 -3.85 3.31 -0.59
N ALA A 84 -2.55 3.59 -0.44
CA ALA A 84 -1.88 4.75 -1.01
C ALA A 84 -1.46 4.48 -2.46
N SER A 85 -1.58 5.46 -3.36
CA SER A 85 -1.11 5.31 -4.73
C SER A 85 -0.63 6.63 -5.33
N THR A 86 0.31 6.51 -6.28
CA THR A 86 0.77 7.57 -7.17
C THR A 86 0.49 7.23 -8.65
N GLY A 87 -0.37 6.21 -8.89
CA GLY A 87 -0.77 5.80 -10.22
C GLY A 87 -1.33 4.39 -10.33
N PRO A 88 -0.58 3.31 -9.96
CA PRO A 88 -1.08 1.96 -10.06
C PRO A 88 -2.35 1.73 -9.24
N LEU A 89 -3.32 1.01 -9.81
CA LEU A 89 -4.58 0.68 -9.13
C LEU A 89 -4.63 -0.81 -8.81
N ILE A 90 -4.87 -1.14 -7.54
CA ILE A 90 -5.09 -2.51 -7.08
C ILE A 90 -6.55 -2.83 -7.31
N ARG A 91 -6.82 -3.83 -8.17
CA ARG A 91 -8.17 -4.29 -8.50
C ARG A 91 -8.68 -5.32 -7.49
N GLU A 92 -7.79 -6.20 -7.06
CA GLU A 92 -8.12 -7.28 -6.15
C GLU A 92 -6.96 -7.60 -5.23
N LEU A 93 -7.26 -7.87 -3.99
CA LEU A 93 -6.34 -8.46 -3.03
C LEU A 93 -7.13 -9.42 -2.18
N SER A 94 -6.82 -10.71 -2.28
CA SER A 94 -7.46 -11.77 -1.51
C SER A 94 -6.42 -12.63 -0.80
N CYS A 95 -6.82 -13.22 0.31
CA CYS A 95 -5.97 -14.11 1.10
C CYS A 95 -6.78 -15.34 1.50
N GLU A 96 -6.18 -16.51 1.33
CA GLU A 96 -6.74 -17.78 1.77
C GLU A 96 -5.72 -18.56 2.60
N MET A 97 -6.19 -19.30 3.59
CA MET A 97 -5.39 -20.29 4.31
C MET A 97 -5.56 -21.65 3.65
N LEU A 98 -4.51 -22.19 3.08
CA LEU A 98 -4.47 -23.52 2.44
C LEU A 98 -4.21 -24.62 3.45
N ALA A 99 -3.46 -24.30 4.53
CA ALA A 99 -3.17 -25.15 5.68
C ALA A 99 -2.92 -24.25 6.91
N GLU A 100 -2.71 -24.83 8.07
CA GLU A 100 -2.42 -24.08 9.30
C GLU A 100 -1.13 -23.24 9.17
N ASP A 101 -0.14 -23.77 8.48
CA ASP A 101 1.18 -23.15 8.23
C ASP A 101 1.34 -22.58 6.81
N HIS A 102 0.28 -22.58 6.01
CA HIS A 102 0.36 -22.16 4.60
C HIS A 102 -0.77 -21.23 4.19
N GLY A 103 -0.46 -19.96 4.10
CA GLY A 103 -1.33 -18.93 3.54
C GLY A 103 -0.91 -18.53 2.12
N ARG A 104 -1.87 -18.15 1.31
CA ARG A 104 -1.67 -17.64 -0.04
C ARG A 104 -2.38 -16.32 -0.24
N VAL A 105 -1.67 -15.35 -0.82
CA VAL A 105 -2.23 -14.06 -1.23
C VAL A 105 -2.20 -13.96 -2.73
N TYR A 106 -3.32 -13.58 -3.31
CA TYR A 106 -3.47 -13.17 -4.70
C TYR A 106 -3.65 -11.66 -4.76
N LEU A 107 -2.92 -10.98 -5.66
CA LEU A 107 -3.05 -9.57 -5.93
C LEU A 107 -3.12 -9.33 -7.43
N ALA A 108 -4.16 -8.61 -7.89
CA ALA A 108 -4.32 -8.18 -9.26
C ALA A 108 -4.44 -6.65 -9.35
N VAL A 109 -3.93 -6.11 -10.45
CA VAL A 109 -3.90 -4.67 -10.72
C VAL A 109 -4.74 -4.32 -11.94
N GLU A 110 -5.17 -3.08 -12.03
CA GLU A 110 -5.76 -2.53 -13.24
C GLU A 110 -4.65 -2.08 -14.18
N GLY A 111 -4.68 -2.59 -15.41
CA GLY A 111 -3.57 -2.42 -16.34
C GLY A 111 -2.41 -3.36 -16.04
N ALA A 112 -1.20 -2.99 -16.44
CA ALA A 112 -0.01 -3.80 -16.25
C ALA A 112 1.11 -2.97 -15.62
N VAL A 113 1.91 -3.60 -14.74
CA VAL A 113 2.94 -2.98 -13.90
C VAL A 113 4.28 -3.71 -14.02
N ASP A 114 5.36 -3.05 -13.62
CA ASP A 114 6.69 -3.65 -13.71
C ASP A 114 6.91 -4.74 -12.67
N TYR A 115 6.36 -4.55 -11.45
CA TYR A 115 6.48 -5.53 -10.39
C TYR A 115 5.40 -5.42 -9.32
N ILE A 116 5.23 -6.52 -8.59
CA ILE A 116 4.46 -6.59 -7.34
C ILE A 116 5.38 -7.19 -6.27
N ARG A 117 5.47 -6.52 -5.12
CA ARG A 117 6.31 -6.92 -3.99
C ARG A 117 5.47 -7.19 -2.75
N MET A 118 5.73 -8.33 -2.12
CA MET A 118 5.28 -8.61 -0.75
C MET A 118 6.41 -8.29 0.22
N THR A 119 6.11 -7.58 1.29
CA THR A 119 7.03 -7.27 2.40
C THR A 119 6.42 -7.76 3.71
N ALA A 120 7.23 -8.32 4.59
CA ALA A 120 6.85 -8.80 5.92
C ALA A 120 7.64 -8.07 7.03
N ASP A 121 7.31 -8.33 8.29
CA ASP A 121 8.05 -7.82 9.45
C ASP A 121 9.46 -8.42 9.59
N ILE A 122 9.67 -9.58 8.99
CA ILE A 122 10.97 -10.24 8.86
C ILE A 122 11.58 -9.99 7.47
N ARG A 123 12.77 -10.50 7.23
CA ARG A 123 13.49 -10.37 5.95
C ARG A 123 12.85 -11.13 4.77
N ALA A 124 11.68 -11.74 4.96
CA ALA A 124 10.92 -12.42 3.92
C ALA A 124 10.21 -11.40 3.02
N ALA A 125 10.92 -10.87 2.05
CA ALA A 125 10.34 -10.12 0.96
C ALA A 125 10.30 -10.99 -0.29
N SER A 126 9.19 -10.96 -1.01
CA SER A 126 9.04 -11.63 -2.30
C SER A 126 8.72 -10.62 -3.39
N LEU A 127 9.44 -10.70 -4.51
CA LEU A 127 9.25 -9.85 -5.67
C LEU A 127 8.75 -10.70 -6.84
N ARG A 128 7.73 -10.22 -7.52
CA ARG A 128 7.24 -10.80 -8.79
C ARG A 128 7.41 -9.77 -9.88
N TYR A 129 8.07 -10.16 -10.95
CA TYR A 129 8.25 -9.40 -12.18
C TYR A 129 8.46 -10.40 -13.31
N ASN A 130 8.29 -9.96 -14.54
CA ASN A 130 8.61 -10.79 -15.68
C ASN A 130 10.07 -10.58 -16.10
N ALA A 131 10.86 -11.65 -16.14
CA ALA A 131 12.29 -11.59 -16.41
C ALA A 131 12.65 -11.12 -17.85
N ASN A 132 11.71 -11.19 -18.79
CA ASN A 132 11.88 -10.69 -20.16
C ASN A 132 11.54 -9.19 -20.31
N GLY A 133 11.19 -8.50 -19.23
CA GLY A 133 10.82 -7.07 -19.22
C GLY A 133 9.36 -6.78 -19.61
N GLU A 134 8.53 -7.82 -19.83
CA GLU A 134 7.09 -7.60 -19.99
C GLU A 134 6.45 -7.24 -18.64
N LYS A 135 5.41 -6.43 -18.70
CA LYS A 135 4.66 -6.05 -17.50
C LYS A 135 3.73 -7.17 -17.06
N ILE A 136 3.43 -7.20 -15.76
CA ILE A 136 2.55 -8.18 -15.13
C ILE A 136 1.25 -7.52 -14.67
N THR A 137 0.16 -8.29 -14.61
CA THR A 137 -1.16 -7.82 -14.18
C THR A 137 -1.60 -8.41 -12.85
N GLU A 138 -0.90 -9.44 -12.38
CA GLU A 138 -1.24 -10.15 -11.14
C GLU A 138 -0.03 -10.89 -10.57
N ALA A 139 -0.10 -11.24 -9.31
CA ALA A 139 0.90 -12.05 -8.63
C ALA A 139 0.29 -12.87 -7.50
N THR A 140 0.91 -14.03 -7.23
CA THR A 140 0.58 -14.89 -6.10
C THR A 140 1.79 -15.01 -5.19
N PHE A 141 1.55 -14.97 -3.87
CA PHE A 141 2.56 -15.08 -2.82
C PHE A 141 2.11 -16.09 -1.78
N ASP A 142 3.01 -17.01 -1.45
CA ASP A 142 2.81 -17.92 -0.33
C ASP A 142 3.54 -17.40 0.91
N PHE A 143 2.98 -17.64 2.10
CA PHE A 143 3.56 -17.26 3.37
C PHE A 143 3.19 -18.26 4.46
N ASP A 144 4.01 -18.31 5.51
CA ASP A 144 3.73 -19.06 6.71
C ASP A 144 3.36 -18.09 7.85
N PRO A 145 2.12 -18.13 8.38
CA PRO A 145 1.67 -17.22 9.42
C PRO A 145 2.38 -17.39 10.77
N HIS A 146 3.10 -18.52 10.98
CA HIS A 146 3.91 -18.73 12.19
C HIS A 146 5.19 -17.88 12.20
N TYR A 147 5.68 -17.49 11.00
CA TYR A 147 6.93 -16.75 10.86
C TYR A 147 6.74 -15.26 10.57
N VAL A 148 5.55 -14.83 10.13
CA VAL A 148 5.30 -13.43 9.78
C VAL A 148 4.18 -12.84 10.62
N LYS A 149 4.39 -11.66 11.20
CA LYS A 149 3.38 -10.92 11.98
C LYS A 149 2.47 -10.09 11.11
N TYR A 150 2.99 -9.60 9.99
CA TYR A 150 2.20 -8.88 8.99
C TYR A 150 2.79 -9.02 7.60
N LEU A 151 1.94 -8.79 6.61
CA LEU A 151 2.29 -8.64 5.21
C LEU A 151 1.79 -7.30 4.70
N ARG A 152 2.53 -6.65 3.83
CA ARG A 152 2.09 -5.51 3.03
C ARG A 152 2.58 -5.64 1.60
N PHE A 153 1.91 -4.94 0.68
CA PHE A 153 2.22 -5.05 -0.74
C PHE A 153 2.57 -3.69 -1.33
N GLU A 154 3.48 -3.72 -2.27
CA GLU A 154 3.88 -2.60 -3.10
C GLU A 154 3.74 -3.02 -4.56
N VAL A 155 3.15 -2.15 -5.35
CA VAL A 155 3.02 -2.29 -6.80
C VAL A 155 3.82 -1.18 -7.46
N GLY A 156 4.71 -1.50 -8.40
CA GLY A 156 5.58 -0.51 -9.06
C GLY A 156 5.44 -0.49 -10.57
N ASP A 157 5.29 0.72 -11.13
CA ASP A 157 5.25 1.00 -12.57
C ASP A 157 6.06 2.28 -12.88
N GLY A 158 7.26 2.12 -13.41
CA GLY A 158 8.22 3.22 -13.56
C GLY A 158 8.56 3.85 -12.21
N ILE A 159 8.29 5.14 -12.08
CA ILE A 159 8.44 5.87 -10.80
C ILE A 159 7.20 5.81 -9.91
N ARG A 160 6.07 5.33 -10.46
CA ARG A 160 4.79 5.30 -9.76
C ARG A 160 4.69 4.08 -8.84
N ARG A 161 4.01 4.22 -7.71
CA ARG A 161 3.85 3.17 -6.72
C ARG A 161 2.43 3.14 -6.14
N ALA A 162 2.01 1.93 -5.75
CA ALA A 162 0.89 1.77 -4.83
C ALA A 162 1.34 0.96 -3.62
N TYR A 163 0.80 1.29 -2.44
CA TYR A 163 1.21 0.71 -1.17
C TYR A 163 -0.01 0.34 -0.36
N THR A 164 -0.15 -0.93 0.00
CA THR A 164 -1.21 -1.33 0.93
C THR A 164 -0.84 -1.00 2.37
N ARG A 165 -1.83 -0.98 3.26
CA ARG A 165 -1.59 -1.12 4.69
C ARG A 165 -0.95 -2.48 4.99
N ALA A 166 -0.48 -2.66 6.22
CA ALA A 166 -0.11 -3.97 6.73
C ALA A 166 -1.35 -4.78 7.10
N TYR A 167 -1.36 -6.05 6.69
CA TYR A 167 -2.34 -7.06 7.08
C TYR A 167 -1.68 -7.97 8.10
N PHE A 168 -2.13 -7.86 9.34
CA PHE A 168 -1.57 -8.65 10.43
C PHE A 168 -2.12 -10.05 10.40
N THR A 169 -1.24 -11.04 10.45
CA THR A 169 -1.62 -12.43 10.65
C THR A 169 -2.27 -12.58 12.02
N PRO A 170 -3.29 -13.44 12.17
CA PRO A 170 -3.81 -13.76 13.49
C PRO A 170 -2.64 -14.27 14.34
N SER A 171 -2.40 -13.64 15.50
CA SER A 171 -1.52 -14.25 16.49
C SER A 171 -2.17 -15.56 16.88
N LEU A 172 -1.49 -16.66 16.61
CA LEU A 172 -1.83 -17.94 17.20
C LEU A 172 -1.62 -17.77 18.69
N SER A 173 -2.71 -17.51 19.42
CA SER A 173 -2.76 -17.47 20.89
C SER A 173 -2.86 -18.88 21.43
#